data_5e2b5ba5a8f3f761b1f98ec5591d371a
#
_entry.id   5e2b5ba5a8f3f761b1f98ec5591d371a
#
_cell.length_a   1.000
_cell.length_b   1.000
_cell.length_c   1.000
_cell.angle_alpha   90.00
_cell.angle_beta   90.00
_cell.angle_gamma   90.00
#
_symmetry.space_group_name_H-M   'P 1'
#
loop_
_entity.id
_entity.type
_entity.pdbx_description
1 polymer ?
#
loop_
_entity_poly.entity_id
_entity_poly.type
_entity_poly.pdbx_seq_one_letter_code
_entity_poly.pdbx_strand_id
1 'polypeptide(L)'
;TVCYRIGIGIVIYYSKIKLAGNKFESRLAAMLIEDETSPKSLLRSAGLKNGNTSKGIAWWGNEDINGSSYPITDEDEIAAILKDLQIQAYTADETGTTIIIPYIDQQALEINANPYGTLQGKLKDYIGLAVQRWYFPRLYNKEYEFGAYLEFTINGYKIRGTKIRPYFQEMQKLYNITTKAILNDNQNVEKPSDIYIAAIDMNSTFSDGRTAGFVAYKKYNEAELSMLPPNNEPQPYTLLLRDDDDDDTGNMPVIAYCRQAGMVINYEINSAWTHGL
;
A
#
# COMPACT_ATOMS: atom_id res chain seq x y z
N THR A 1 -11.44 4.75 3.29
CA THR A 1 -11.34 6.23 3.25
C THR A 1 -10.48 6.73 2.10
N VAL A 2 -9.32 6.10 1.83
CA VAL A 2 -8.42 6.57 0.75
C VAL A 2 -9.07 6.43 -0.63
N CYS A 3 -9.71 5.30 -0.91
CA CYS A 3 -10.39 5.05 -2.19
C CYS A 3 -11.37 6.16 -2.55
N TYR A 4 -12.17 6.59 -1.59
CA TYR A 4 -13.19 7.63 -1.82
C TYR A 4 -12.58 9.02 -2.05
N ARG A 5 -11.41 9.29 -1.46
CA ARG A 5 -10.69 10.56 -1.70
C ARG A 5 -10.14 10.70 -3.12
N ILE A 6 -9.91 9.58 -3.79
CA ILE A 6 -9.43 9.55 -5.18
C ILE A 6 -10.54 9.33 -6.19
N GLY A 7 -11.81 9.48 -5.77
CA GLY A 7 -12.98 9.44 -6.66
C GLY A 7 -13.57 8.05 -6.88
N ILE A 8 -13.14 7.02 -6.14
CA ILE A 8 -13.78 5.71 -6.16
C ILE A 8 -15.06 5.79 -5.35
N GLY A 9 -16.21 5.69 -6.02
CA GLY A 9 -17.52 5.86 -5.38
C GLY A 9 -17.98 4.65 -4.58
N ILE A 10 -17.64 3.43 -5.00
CA ILE A 10 -18.10 2.20 -4.35
C ILE A 10 -16.94 1.22 -4.12
N VAL A 11 -16.92 0.60 -2.94
CA VAL A 11 -15.98 -0.47 -2.58
C VAL A 11 -16.76 -1.58 -1.89
N ILE A 12 -16.55 -2.82 -2.35
CA ILE A 12 -17.15 -4.01 -1.76
C ILE A 12 -16.03 -4.81 -1.08
N TYR A 13 -16.30 -5.29 0.12
CA TYR A 13 -15.38 -6.10 0.92
C TYR A 13 -15.98 -7.47 1.12
N TYR A 14 -15.26 -8.50 0.69
CA TYR A 14 -15.56 -9.89 1.00
C TYR A 14 -14.41 -10.49 1.80
N SER A 15 -14.68 -11.09 2.92
CA SER A 15 -13.68 -11.74 3.78
C SER A 15 -14.17 -13.10 4.21
N LYS A 16 -13.24 -14.05 4.34
CA LYS A 16 -13.45 -15.30 5.05
C LYS A 16 -12.45 -15.39 6.19
N ILE A 17 -12.95 -15.57 7.39
CA ILE A 17 -12.16 -15.58 8.63
C ILE A 17 -12.27 -16.91 9.33
N LYS A 18 -11.24 -17.28 10.08
CA LYS A 18 -11.25 -18.43 10.96
C LYS A 18 -11.68 -18.03 12.36
N LEU A 19 -12.70 -18.66 12.88
CA LEU A 19 -13.20 -18.48 14.23
C LEU A 19 -12.60 -19.54 15.19
N ALA A 20 -12.91 -19.40 16.47
CA ALA A 20 -12.56 -20.42 17.47
C ALA A 20 -13.19 -21.78 17.11
N GLY A 21 -12.48 -22.87 17.40
CA GLY A 21 -12.96 -24.23 17.13
C GLY A 21 -12.91 -24.65 15.66
N ASN A 22 -12.00 -24.07 14.85
CA ASN A 22 -11.83 -24.37 13.43
C ASN A 22 -13.09 -24.12 12.56
N LYS A 23 -13.96 -23.26 13.01
CA LYS A 23 -15.09 -22.77 12.20
C LYS A 23 -14.63 -21.63 11.29
N PHE A 24 -15.29 -21.48 10.16
CA PHE A 24 -15.06 -20.37 9.23
C PHE A 24 -16.34 -19.57 9.09
N GLU A 25 -16.22 -18.30 8.81
CA GLU A 25 -17.32 -17.38 8.58
C GLU A 25 -16.97 -16.44 7.43
N SER A 26 -17.84 -16.36 6.47
CA SER A 26 -17.76 -15.38 5.39
C SER A 26 -18.48 -14.10 5.79
N ARG A 27 -17.94 -12.97 5.33
CA ARG A 27 -18.52 -11.64 5.57
C ARG A 27 -18.45 -10.82 4.30
N LEU A 28 -19.57 -10.19 3.95
CA LEU A 28 -19.63 -9.29 2.82
C LEU A 28 -20.29 -7.98 3.22
N ALA A 29 -19.68 -6.87 2.83
CA ALA A 29 -20.26 -5.54 2.98
C ALA A 29 -19.80 -4.63 1.86
N ALA A 30 -20.58 -3.63 1.51
CA ALA A 30 -20.15 -2.59 0.61
C ALA A 30 -20.47 -1.20 1.17
N MET A 31 -19.71 -0.22 0.69
CA MET A 31 -19.90 1.18 1.03
C MET A 31 -19.84 2.02 -0.24
N LEU A 32 -20.86 2.83 -0.45
CA LEU A 32 -20.94 3.86 -1.46
C LEU A 32 -20.75 5.23 -0.81
N ILE A 33 -19.90 6.06 -1.42
CA ILE A 33 -19.80 7.48 -1.09
C ILE A 33 -19.90 8.26 -2.40
N GLU A 34 -20.84 9.19 -2.46
CA GLU A 34 -21.05 10.04 -3.62
C GLU A 34 -21.39 11.48 -3.21
N ASP A 35 -21.30 12.39 -4.16
CA ASP A 35 -21.86 13.74 -4.02
C ASP A 35 -23.38 13.67 -4.13
N GLU A 36 -24.07 13.86 -3.03
CA GLU A 36 -25.54 13.81 -2.94
C GLU A 36 -26.23 14.86 -3.77
N THR A 37 -25.54 15.94 -4.15
CA THR A 37 -26.06 17.02 -4.97
C THR A 37 -25.91 16.72 -6.46
N SER A 38 -25.07 15.78 -6.81
CA SER A 38 -24.82 15.41 -8.21
C SER A 38 -26.09 14.91 -8.91
N PRO A 39 -26.39 15.39 -10.13
CA PRO A 39 -27.47 14.84 -10.95
C PRO A 39 -27.23 13.36 -11.32
N LYS A 40 -26.01 12.88 -11.22
CA LYS A 40 -25.60 11.49 -11.48
C LYS A 40 -25.59 10.62 -10.22
N SER A 41 -26.15 11.10 -9.10
CA SER A 41 -26.23 10.34 -7.85
C SER A 41 -26.94 8.99 -8.05
N LEU A 42 -26.26 7.90 -7.67
CA LEU A 42 -26.80 6.53 -7.74
C LEU A 42 -27.91 6.35 -6.70
N LEU A 43 -27.76 6.90 -5.51
CA LEU A 43 -28.75 6.84 -4.44
C LEU A 43 -30.05 7.54 -4.85
N ARG A 44 -29.95 8.64 -5.57
CA ARG A 44 -31.13 9.35 -6.11
C ARG A 44 -31.81 8.54 -7.21
N SER A 45 -31.03 8.01 -8.16
CA SER A 45 -31.59 7.24 -9.28
C SER A 45 -32.20 5.90 -8.84
N ALA A 46 -31.67 5.30 -7.78
CA ALA A 46 -32.21 4.08 -7.18
C ALA A 46 -33.43 4.32 -6.27
N GLY A 47 -33.88 5.57 -6.11
CA GLY A 47 -35.00 5.89 -5.21
C GLY A 47 -34.71 5.69 -3.71
N LEU A 48 -33.46 5.49 -3.35
CA LEU A 48 -33.02 5.25 -1.97
C LEU A 48 -32.87 6.54 -1.15
N LYS A 49 -33.14 7.67 -1.78
CA LYS A 49 -33.09 8.98 -1.12
C LYS A 49 -34.43 9.28 -0.45
N ASN A 50 -34.58 8.91 0.78
CA ASN A 50 -35.72 9.31 1.61
C ASN A 50 -35.42 10.65 2.33
N GLY A 51 -35.92 11.76 1.75
CA GLY A 51 -35.87 13.06 2.42
C GLY A 51 -34.46 13.59 2.67
N ASN A 52 -34.33 14.42 3.73
CA ASN A 52 -33.12 15.20 4.08
C ASN A 52 -32.01 14.41 4.78
N THR A 53 -32.01 13.09 4.80
CA THR A 53 -31.17 12.30 5.70
C THR A 53 -29.98 11.59 5.04
N SER A 54 -29.95 11.43 3.70
CA SER A 54 -28.80 10.79 3.06
C SER A 54 -27.67 11.81 2.86
N LYS A 55 -26.55 11.56 3.51
CA LYS A 55 -25.31 12.37 3.37
C LYS A 55 -24.41 11.89 2.24
N GLY A 56 -24.98 11.33 1.16
CA GLY A 56 -24.19 10.75 0.08
C GLY A 56 -23.43 9.49 0.50
N ILE A 57 -23.84 8.82 1.57
CA ILE A 57 -23.22 7.59 2.07
C ILE A 57 -24.31 6.51 2.16
N ALA A 58 -24.01 5.34 1.60
CA ALA A 58 -24.85 4.16 1.76
C ALA A 58 -23.99 2.95 2.13
N TRP A 59 -24.55 2.10 2.97
CA TRP A 59 -23.99 0.79 3.31
C TRP A 59 -24.86 -0.30 2.71
N TRP A 60 -24.22 -1.33 2.19
CA TRP A 60 -24.84 -2.56 1.81
C TRP A 60 -24.39 -3.67 2.77
N GLY A 61 -25.33 -4.20 3.52
CA GLY A 61 -25.12 -5.17 4.55
C GLY A 61 -26.45 -5.48 5.22
N ASN A 62 -26.40 -6.20 6.33
CA ASN A 62 -27.55 -6.43 7.18
C ASN A 62 -27.74 -5.26 8.17
N GLU A 63 -28.96 -5.15 8.72
CA GLU A 63 -29.31 -4.17 9.73
C GLU A 63 -29.86 -4.88 10.97
N ASP A 64 -29.43 -4.49 12.15
CA ASP A 64 -29.98 -4.99 13.40
C ASP A 64 -31.24 -4.21 13.82
N ILE A 65 -31.87 -4.68 14.88
CA ILE A 65 -33.12 -4.09 15.42
C ILE A 65 -32.92 -2.61 15.88
N ASN A 66 -31.70 -2.18 16.09
CA ASN A 66 -31.34 -0.80 16.51
C ASN A 66 -30.94 0.08 15.32
N GLY A 67 -31.00 -0.45 14.08
CA GLY A 67 -30.57 0.27 12.87
C GLY A 67 -29.06 0.31 12.67
N SER A 68 -28.28 -0.55 13.35
CA SER A 68 -26.85 -0.67 13.13
C SER A 68 -26.56 -1.59 11.94
N SER A 69 -25.72 -1.12 11.01
CA SER A 69 -25.36 -1.92 9.84
C SER A 69 -24.18 -2.86 10.18
N TYR A 70 -24.27 -4.10 9.73
CA TYR A 70 -23.22 -5.11 9.85
C TYR A 70 -23.09 -5.94 8.56
N PRO A 71 -21.97 -6.65 8.35
CA PRO A 71 -21.76 -7.44 7.14
C PRO A 71 -22.82 -8.54 6.98
N ILE A 72 -23.15 -8.87 5.74
CA ILE A 72 -23.86 -10.09 5.40
C ILE A 72 -22.98 -11.27 5.81
N THR A 73 -23.57 -12.26 6.47
CA THR A 73 -22.90 -13.50 6.92
C THR A 73 -23.57 -14.77 6.42
N ASP A 74 -24.69 -14.63 5.73
CA ASP A 74 -25.38 -15.75 5.09
C ASP A 74 -24.55 -16.26 3.91
N GLU A 75 -24.11 -17.51 3.97
CA GLU A 75 -23.20 -18.09 2.97
C GLU A 75 -23.87 -18.24 1.60
N ASP A 76 -25.16 -18.54 1.54
CA ASP A 76 -25.89 -18.71 0.28
C ASP A 76 -26.10 -17.36 -0.42
N GLU A 77 -26.42 -16.32 0.35
CA GLU A 77 -26.55 -14.95 -0.14
C GLU A 77 -25.19 -14.44 -0.64
N ILE A 78 -24.12 -14.63 0.13
CA ILE A 78 -22.76 -14.25 -0.27
C ILE A 78 -22.36 -14.99 -1.55
N ALA A 79 -22.63 -16.28 -1.64
CA ALA A 79 -22.30 -17.09 -2.83
C ALA A 79 -23.04 -16.58 -4.07
N ALA A 80 -24.30 -16.19 -3.95
CA ALA A 80 -25.06 -15.60 -5.05
C ALA A 80 -24.47 -14.27 -5.50
N ILE A 81 -24.16 -13.37 -4.57
CA ILE A 81 -23.57 -12.07 -4.87
C ILE A 81 -22.19 -12.23 -5.55
N LEU A 82 -21.32 -13.09 -5.02
CA LEU A 82 -19.99 -13.33 -5.59
C LEU A 82 -20.09 -13.92 -7.01
N LYS A 83 -21.04 -14.80 -7.24
CA LYS A 83 -21.32 -15.37 -8.56
C LYS A 83 -21.72 -14.27 -9.57
N ASP A 84 -22.61 -13.37 -9.18
CA ASP A 84 -23.05 -12.27 -10.04
C ASP A 84 -21.90 -11.28 -10.34
N LEU A 85 -21.01 -11.08 -9.36
CA LEU A 85 -19.78 -10.28 -9.52
C LEU A 85 -18.65 -11.03 -10.23
N GLN A 86 -18.82 -12.31 -10.57
CA GLN A 86 -17.81 -13.18 -11.15
C GLN A 86 -16.52 -13.29 -10.30
N ILE A 87 -16.69 -13.24 -8.99
CA ILE A 87 -15.60 -13.35 -8.01
C ILE A 87 -15.58 -14.77 -7.44
N GLN A 88 -14.39 -15.36 -7.39
CA GLN A 88 -14.21 -16.68 -6.78
C GLN A 88 -14.26 -16.58 -5.25
N ALA A 89 -15.10 -17.36 -4.62
CA ALA A 89 -15.14 -17.50 -3.17
C ALA A 89 -13.88 -18.24 -2.65
N TYR A 90 -13.51 -17.95 -1.41
CA TYR A 90 -12.49 -18.73 -0.70
C TYR A 90 -13.03 -20.13 -0.41
N THR A 91 -12.26 -21.15 -0.75
CA THR A 91 -12.66 -22.57 -0.60
C THR A 91 -12.11 -23.18 0.68
N ALA A 92 -12.74 -24.23 1.15
CA ALA A 92 -12.31 -25.03 2.32
C ALA A 92 -11.83 -24.16 3.51
N ASP A 93 -10.55 -24.29 3.87
CA ASP A 93 -9.87 -23.60 4.98
C ASP A 93 -9.11 -22.33 4.56
N GLU A 94 -9.25 -21.91 3.30
CA GLU A 94 -8.70 -20.64 2.85
C GLU A 94 -9.33 -19.47 3.62
N THR A 95 -8.50 -18.52 3.99
CA THR A 95 -8.90 -17.26 4.64
C THR A 95 -8.28 -16.07 3.93
N GLY A 96 -8.98 -14.95 3.94
CA GLY A 96 -8.49 -13.75 3.29
C GLY A 96 -9.50 -12.64 3.20
N THR A 97 -9.12 -11.57 2.53
CA THR A 97 -10.00 -10.45 2.21
C THR A 97 -9.84 -10.08 0.75
N THR A 98 -10.95 -10.01 0.04
CA THR A 98 -11.05 -9.51 -1.32
C THR A 98 -11.67 -8.12 -1.29
N ILE A 99 -10.99 -7.15 -1.90
CA ILE A 99 -11.51 -5.80 -2.10
C ILE A 99 -11.90 -5.69 -3.57
N ILE A 100 -13.17 -5.37 -3.81
CA ILE A 100 -13.72 -5.26 -5.16
C ILE A 100 -14.03 -3.79 -5.42
N ILE A 101 -13.46 -3.25 -6.46
CA ILE A 101 -13.67 -1.86 -6.91
C ILE A 101 -14.28 -1.95 -8.31
N PRO A 102 -15.60 -1.88 -8.42
CA PRO A 102 -16.27 -1.94 -9.72
C PRO A 102 -16.13 -0.60 -10.47
N TYR A 103 -16.37 -0.65 -11.77
CA TYR A 103 -16.48 0.54 -12.65
C TYR A 103 -15.24 1.43 -12.66
N ILE A 104 -14.05 0.83 -12.58
CA ILE A 104 -12.80 1.59 -12.69
C ILE A 104 -12.65 2.12 -14.12
N ASP A 105 -12.43 3.43 -14.25
CA ASP A 105 -11.98 4.04 -15.49
C ASP A 105 -10.50 3.72 -15.71
N GLN A 106 -10.27 2.66 -16.50
CA GLN A 106 -8.91 2.18 -16.77
C GLN A 106 -8.08 3.23 -17.53
N GLN A 107 -8.69 4.00 -18.43
CA GLN A 107 -7.98 5.01 -19.21
C GLN A 107 -7.52 6.16 -18.32
N ALA A 108 -8.41 6.65 -17.46
CA ALA A 108 -8.06 7.69 -16.51
C ALA A 108 -6.97 7.22 -15.52
N LEU A 109 -7.03 5.94 -15.08
CA LEU A 109 -5.99 5.37 -14.24
C LEU A 109 -4.64 5.27 -14.96
N GLU A 110 -4.61 4.82 -16.20
CA GLU A 110 -3.37 4.70 -16.98
C GLU A 110 -2.73 6.07 -17.23
N ILE A 111 -3.51 7.10 -17.55
CA ILE A 111 -3.03 8.47 -17.69
C ILE A 111 -2.47 9.01 -16.37
N ASN A 112 -3.21 8.87 -15.28
CA ASN A 112 -2.80 9.38 -13.98
C ASN A 112 -1.64 8.58 -13.35
N ALA A 113 -1.48 7.31 -13.74
CA ALA A 113 -0.40 6.46 -13.28
C ALA A 113 0.96 6.82 -13.88
N ASN A 114 0.97 7.46 -15.04
CA ASN A 114 2.17 7.84 -15.75
C ASN A 114 2.05 9.25 -16.35
N PRO A 115 1.81 10.27 -15.50
CA PRO A 115 1.53 11.63 -15.96
C PRO A 115 2.66 12.22 -16.82
N TYR A 116 3.89 11.76 -16.63
CA TYR A 116 5.07 12.28 -17.33
C TYR A 116 5.56 11.38 -18.48
N GLY A 117 4.87 10.28 -18.77
CA GLY A 117 5.28 9.35 -19.81
C GLY A 117 6.60 8.61 -19.57
N THR A 118 7.17 8.74 -18.37
CA THR A 118 8.49 8.18 -18.00
C THR A 118 8.48 6.68 -17.77
N LEU A 119 7.32 6.11 -17.45
CA LEU A 119 7.11 4.68 -17.30
C LEU A 119 6.31 4.17 -18.50
N GLN A 120 7.01 3.68 -19.52
CA GLN A 120 6.38 2.98 -20.62
C GLN A 120 5.87 1.63 -20.11
N GLY A 121 4.55 1.47 -19.98
CA GLY A 121 4.01 0.22 -19.49
C GLY A 121 2.50 0.22 -19.39
N LYS A 122 1.97 -0.97 -19.21
CA LYS A 122 0.55 -1.20 -18.96
C LYS A 122 0.25 -0.98 -17.47
N LEU A 123 -1.02 -0.79 -17.14
CA LEU A 123 -1.50 -0.65 -15.76
C LEU A 123 -0.91 -1.70 -14.80
N LYS A 124 -0.74 -2.95 -15.26
CA LYS A 124 -0.10 -4.01 -14.45
C LYS A 124 1.34 -3.67 -14.02
N ASP A 125 2.10 -3.01 -14.89
CA ASP A 125 3.50 -2.68 -14.61
C ASP A 125 3.56 -1.54 -13.59
N TYR A 126 2.64 -0.57 -13.71
CA TYR A 126 2.44 0.47 -12.72
C TYR A 126 2.04 -0.10 -11.35
N ILE A 127 1.07 -1.01 -11.30
CA ILE A 127 0.67 -1.68 -10.05
C ILE A 127 1.87 -2.42 -9.45
N GLY A 128 2.66 -3.13 -10.27
CA GLY A 128 3.88 -3.80 -9.82
C GLY A 128 4.91 -2.85 -9.22
N LEU A 129 5.07 -1.67 -9.80
CA LEU A 129 5.93 -0.61 -9.26
C LEU A 129 5.34 -0.02 -7.97
N ALA A 130 4.03 0.25 -7.94
CA ALA A 130 3.36 0.79 -6.76
C ALA A 130 3.49 -0.15 -5.55
N VAL A 131 3.36 -1.47 -5.77
CA VAL A 131 3.59 -2.45 -4.69
C VAL A 131 5.04 -2.42 -4.21
N GLN A 132 6.01 -2.35 -5.10
CA GLN A 132 7.42 -2.22 -4.70
C GLN A 132 7.64 -0.93 -3.91
N ARG A 133 7.11 0.20 -4.37
CA ARG A 133 7.22 1.50 -3.71
C ARG A 133 6.69 1.50 -2.27
N TRP A 134 5.53 0.91 -2.05
CA TRP A 134 4.86 1.01 -0.75
C TRP A 134 5.16 -0.16 0.19
N TYR A 135 5.62 -1.31 -0.34
CA TYR A 135 5.77 -2.54 0.43
C TYR A 135 7.16 -3.17 0.32
N PHE A 136 8.16 -2.49 -0.26
CA PHE A 136 9.51 -3.06 -0.36
C PHE A 136 10.05 -3.59 0.98
N PRO A 137 9.74 -3.00 2.15
CA PRO A 137 10.28 -3.51 3.40
C PRO A 137 9.92 -4.97 3.67
N ARG A 138 8.75 -5.39 3.22
CA ARG A 138 8.20 -6.72 3.45
C ARG A 138 8.14 -7.61 2.21
N LEU A 139 8.23 -7.01 1.01
CA LEU A 139 8.03 -7.71 -0.25
C LEU A 139 9.16 -8.71 -0.53
N TYR A 140 8.85 -10.02 -0.53
CA TYR A 140 9.82 -11.12 -0.67
C TYR A 140 11.03 -11.03 0.28
N ASN A 141 10.92 -10.29 1.37
CA ASN A 141 11.98 -10.06 2.33
C ASN A 141 12.07 -11.22 3.33
N LYS A 142 13.01 -12.13 3.11
CA LYS A 142 13.24 -13.27 4.00
C LYS A 142 13.82 -12.87 5.36
N GLU A 143 14.40 -11.67 5.47
CA GLU A 143 14.94 -11.10 6.71
C GLU A 143 13.89 -10.23 7.44
N TYR A 144 12.62 -10.27 7.02
CA TYR A 144 11.56 -9.53 7.68
C TYR A 144 11.22 -10.16 9.04
N GLU A 145 11.47 -9.42 10.12
CA GLU A 145 11.44 -9.92 11.49
C GLU A 145 10.04 -9.92 12.16
N PHE A 146 9.08 -9.18 11.61
CA PHE A 146 7.77 -8.97 12.24
C PHE A 146 6.67 -9.87 11.68
N GLY A 147 7.00 -11.03 11.17
CA GLY A 147 6.06 -12.02 10.65
C GLY A 147 6.39 -12.50 9.24
N ALA A 148 5.38 -13.00 8.52
CA ALA A 148 5.59 -13.49 7.17
C ALA A 148 5.89 -12.34 6.20
N TYR A 149 6.81 -12.56 5.26
CA TYR A 149 7.02 -11.62 4.17
C TYR A 149 5.82 -11.62 3.21
N LEU A 150 5.72 -10.56 2.40
CA LEU A 150 4.65 -10.39 1.42
C LEU A 150 5.06 -11.03 0.10
N GLU A 151 4.21 -11.87 -0.45
CA GLU A 151 4.23 -12.31 -1.84
C GLU A 151 3.19 -11.56 -2.65
N PHE A 152 3.47 -11.35 -3.93
CA PHE A 152 2.60 -10.55 -4.78
C PHE A 152 2.32 -11.22 -6.11
N THR A 153 1.04 -11.18 -6.52
CA THR A 153 0.55 -11.76 -7.77
C THR A 153 -0.30 -10.71 -8.50
N ILE A 154 -0.09 -10.55 -9.80
CA ILE A 154 -0.93 -9.72 -10.66
C ILE A 154 -1.59 -10.61 -11.71
N ASN A 155 -2.92 -10.55 -11.82
CA ASN A 155 -3.69 -11.34 -12.79
C ASN A 155 -3.32 -12.83 -12.76
N GLY A 156 -3.14 -13.40 -11.58
CA GLY A 156 -2.75 -14.82 -11.40
C GLY A 156 -1.26 -15.09 -11.57
N TYR A 157 -0.45 -14.13 -12.02
CA TYR A 157 0.97 -14.32 -12.20
C TYR A 157 1.77 -13.83 -11.00
N LYS A 158 2.48 -14.75 -10.34
CA LYS A 158 3.34 -14.40 -9.21
C LYS A 158 4.52 -13.55 -9.68
N ILE A 159 4.67 -12.39 -9.06
CA ILE A 159 5.87 -11.56 -9.24
C ILE A 159 6.98 -12.18 -8.40
N ARG A 160 8.09 -12.55 -9.02
CA ARG A 160 9.23 -13.14 -8.32
C ARG A 160 10.06 -12.05 -7.63
N GLY A 161 10.69 -12.37 -6.50
CA GLY A 161 11.60 -11.46 -5.81
C GLY A 161 12.74 -10.90 -6.67
N THR A 162 13.19 -11.67 -7.69
CA THR A 162 14.18 -11.22 -8.69
C THR A 162 13.68 -10.10 -9.61
N LYS A 163 12.39 -9.76 -9.54
CA LYS A 163 11.78 -8.65 -10.30
C LYS A 163 11.65 -7.37 -9.46
N ILE A 164 12.09 -7.40 -8.21
CA ILE A 164 12.21 -6.17 -7.42
C ILE A 164 13.35 -5.35 -8.01
N ARG A 165 13.10 -4.07 -8.25
CA ARG A 165 14.11 -3.18 -8.82
C ARG A 165 15.28 -2.97 -7.85
N PRO A 166 16.51 -2.84 -8.33
CA PRO A 166 17.71 -2.66 -7.51
C PRO A 166 17.57 -1.57 -6.44
N TYR A 167 17.01 -0.43 -6.80
CA TYR A 167 16.74 0.64 -5.84
C TYR A 167 15.93 0.16 -4.62
N PHE A 168 14.83 -0.54 -4.83
CA PHE A 168 14.00 -1.04 -3.72
C PHE A 168 14.67 -2.20 -2.97
N GLN A 169 15.55 -2.96 -3.61
CA GLN A 169 16.36 -3.97 -2.91
C GLN A 169 17.35 -3.31 -1.95
N GLU A 170 17.99 -2.23 -2.38
CA GLU A 170 18.90 -1.46 -1.52
C GLU A 170 18.15 -0.79 -0.35
N MET A 171 17.00 -0.18 -0.62
CA MET A 171 16.14 0.37 0.44
C MET A 171 15.68 -0.72 1.44
N GLN A 172 15.43 -1.95 0.98
CA GLN A 172 15.09 -3.09 1.83
C GLN A 172 16.25 -3.47 2.74
N LYS A 173 17.50 -3.44 2.27
CA LYS A 173 18.68 -3.69 3.11
C LYS A 173 18.79 -2.64 4.23
N LEU A 174 18.59 -1.36 3.91
CA LEU A 174 18.59 -0.30 4.92
C LEU A 174 17.48 -0.51 5.96
N TYR A 175 16.28 -0.88 5.52
CA TYR A 175 15.18 -1.21 6.42
C TYR A 175 15.52 -2.38 7.36
N ASN A 176 16.11 -3.47 6.84
CA ASN A 176 16.50 -4.62 7.66
C ASN A 176 17.52 -4.25 8.74
N ILE A 177 18.45 -3.35 8.42
CA ILE A 177 19.43 -2.85 9.39
C ILE A 177 18.75 -2.03 10.49
N THR A 178 17.82 -1.14 10.15
CA THR A 178 17.06 -0.38 11.16
C THR A 178 16.23 -1.30 12.04
N THR A 179 15.62 -2.35 11.47
CA THR A 179 14.84 -3.33 12.20
C THR A 179 15.70 -4.09 13.20
N LYS A 180 16.89 -4.55 12.79
CA LYS A 180 17.85 -5.21 13.66
C LYS A 180 18.30 -4.30 14.81
N ALA A 181 18.47 -3.00 14.54
CA ALA A 181 18.81 -2.04 15.59
C ALA A 181 17.68 -1.86 16.62
N ILE A 182 16.43 -1.82 16.16
CA ILE A 182 15.25 -1.75 17.04
C ILE A 182 15.20 -2.98 17.94
N LEU A 183 15.39 -4.18 17.39
CA LEU A 183 15.28 -5.44 18.12
C LEU A 183 16.43 -5.66 19.11
N ASN A 184 17.61 -5.12 18.82
CA ASN A 184 18.81 -5.28 19.63
C ASN A 184 19.12 -4.09 20.56
N ASP A 185 18.16 -3.20 20.75
CA ASP A 185 18.30 -2.03 21.64
C ASP A 185 19.55 -1.20 21.29
N ASN A 186 19.82 -1.01 19.98
CA ASN A 186 20.98 -0.31 19.44
C ASN A 186 22.35 -0.95 19.73
N GLN A 187 22.40 -2.20 20.19
CA GLN A 187 23.68 -2.87 20.48
C GLN A 187 24.21 -3.60 19.23
N ASN A 188 25.36 -3.14 18.73
CA ASN A 188 26.23 -3.83 17.75
C ASN A 188 25.49 -4.52 16.59
N VAL A 189 24.75 -3.74 15.78
CA VAL A 189 24.16 -4.27 14.56
C VAL A 189 25.27 -4.50 13.54
N GLU A 190 25.43 -5.76 13.13
CA GLU A 190 26.34 -6.10 12.03
C GLU A 190 25.82 -5.47 10.73
N LYS A 191 26.65 -4.65 10.12
CA LYS A 191 26.30 -3.91 8.89
C LYS A 191 27.56 -3.64 8.05
N PRO A 192 27.42 -3.46 6.74
CA PRO A 192 28.48 -2.96 5.87
C PRO A 192 29.06 -1.63 6.38
N SER A 193 30.36 -1.41 6.14
CA SER A 193 31.07 -0.23 6.62
C SER A 193 30.59 1.08 6.00
N ASP A 194 29.97 1.01 4.83
CA ASP A 194 29.43 2.14 4.05
C ASP A 194 27.96 2.46 4.38
N ILE A 195 27.36 1.71 5.31
CA ILE A 195 26.01 1.99 5.83
C ILE A 195 26.12 2.62 7.21
N TYR A 196 25.47 3.74 7.37
CA TYR A 196 25.40 4.48 8.62
C TYR A 196 24.03 4.27 9.26
N ILE A 197 24.00 4.25 10.58
CA ILE A 197 22.77 4.15 11.36
C ILE A 197 22.82 5.14 12.51
N ALA A 198 21.71 5.78 12.79
CA ALA A 198 21.53 6.67 13.93
C ALA A 198 20.18 6.45 14.59
N ALA A 199 20.16 6.57 15.92
CA ALA A 199 18.91 6.61 16.67
C ALA A 199 18.26 7.99 16.50
N ILE A 200 16.93 8.00 16.46
CA ILE A 200 16.12 9.22 16.50
C ILE A 200 15.49 9.30 17.89
N ASP A 201 15.97 10.25 18.68
CA ASP A 201 15.45 10.46 20.03
C ASP A 201 14.18 11.30 20.01
N MET A 202 13.20 10.90 20.79
CA MET A 202 12.01 11.72 20.98
C MET A 202 12.38 12.97 21.81
N ASN A 203 11.88 14.11 21.38
CA ASN A 203 12.03 15.34 22.12
C ASN A 203 11.42 15.16 23.53
N SER A 204 12.12 15.66 24.54
CA SER A 204 11.74 15.58 25.96
C SER A 204 10.34 16.08 26.30
N THR A 205 9.71 16.87 25.42
CA THR A 205 8.34 17.37 25.58
C THR A 205 7.29 16.27 25.47
N PHE A 206 7.58 15.15 24.77
CA PHE A 206 6.61 14.09 24.47
C PHE A 206 6.97 12.73 25.04
N SER A 207 8.15 12.56 25.59
CA SER A 207 8.59 11.28 26.11
C SER A 207 9.64 11.42 27.22
N ASP A 208 9.80 10.33 27.93
CA ASP A 208 10.77 10.07 28.99
C ASP A 208 12.18 9.72 28.44
N GLY A 209 12.57 10.25 27.29
CA GLY A 209 13.89 10.05 26.69
C GLY A 209 14.02 8.73 25.88
N ARG A 210 12.89 8.15 25.44
CA ARG A 210 12.92 6.94 24.60
C ARG A 210 13.30 7.28 23.17
N THR A 211 13.95 6.33 22.51
CA THR A 211 14.23 6.38 21.07
C THR A 211 12.93 6.28 20.29
N ALA A 212 12.68 7.23 19.40
CA ALA A 212 11.51 7.25 18.50
C ALA A 212 11.64 6.23 17.37
N GLY A 213 12.88 5.93 16.97
CA GLY A 213 13.19 5.02 15.87
C GLY A 213 14.64 5.11 15.45
N PHE A 214 14.94 4.55 14.29
CA PHE A 214 16.28 4.57 13.72
C PHE A 214 16.23 5.00 12.27
N VAL A 215 17.28 5.63 11.80
CA VAL A 215 17.52 5.89 10.39
C VAL A 215 18.79 5.17 9.95
N ALA A 216 18.72 4.41 8.86
CA ALA A 216 19.90 3.90 8.17
C ALA A 216 20.02 4.60 6.83
N TYR A 217 21.24 4.98 6.45
CA TYR A 217 21.49 5.64 5.19
C TYR A 217 22.83 5.22 4.56
N LYS A 218 22.89 5.36 3.25
CA LYS A 218 24.07 5.10 2.43
C LYS A 218 24.05 6.03 1.22
N LYS A 219 25.23 6.43 0.74
CA LYS A 219 25.38 7.08 -0.56
C LYS A 219 25.55 6.00 -1.62
N TYR A 220 24.77 6.08 -2.67
CA TYR A 220 24.81 5.17 -3.81
C TYR A 220 25.31 5.90 -5.06
N ASN A 221 26.05 5.20 -5.89
CA ASN A 221 26.36 5.65 -7.24
C ASN A 221 25.46 4.93 -8.27
N GLU A 222 25.48 5.43 -9.50
CA GLU A 222 24.64 4.92 -10.58
C GLU A 222 24.87 3.42 -10.89
N ALA A 223 26.10 2.94 -10.75
CA ALA A 223 26.45 1.54 -10.99
C ALA A 223 25.82 0.62 -9.93
N GLU A 224 25.85 1.01 -8.66
CA GLU A 224 25.24 0.24 -7.55
C GLU A 224 23.73 0.12 -7.72
N LEU A 225 23.07 1.14 -8.27
CA LEU A 225 21.64 1.13 -8.56
C LEU A 225 21.29 0.57 -9.95
N SER A 226 22.28 0.01 -10.67
CA SER A 226 22.12 -0.55 -12.02
C SER A 226 21.61 0.45 -13.07
N MET A 227 21.86 1.73 -12.87
CA MET A 227 21.40 2.80 -13.77
C MET A 227 22.26 2.89 -15.04
N LEU A 228 23.46 2.32 -15.03
CA LEU A 228 24.35 2.26 -16.19
C LEU A 228 24.01 1.11 -17.13
N PRO A 229 24.42 1.18 -18.42
CA PRO A 229 24.30 0.07 -19.35
C PRO A 229 24.91 -1.23 -18.81
N PRO A 230 24.31 -2.42 -19.12
CA PRO A 230 23.16 -2.64 -19.99
C PRO A 230 21.79 -2.51 -19.31
N ASN A 231 21.74 -2.34 -18.00
CA ASN A 231 20.48 -2.39 -17.24
C ASN A 231 19.63 -1.12 -17.41
N ASN A 232 20.27 0.05 -17.39
CA ASN A 232 19.62 1.35 -17.55
C ASN A 232 18.38 1.52 -16.65
N GLU A 233 18.49 1.15 -15.37
CA GLU A 233 17.41 1.37 -14.42
C GLU A 233 17.09 2.88 -14.30
N PRO A 234 15.80 3.24 -14.18
CA PRO A 234 15.41 4.63 -13.97
C PRO A 234 15.98 5.22 -12.69
N GLN A 235 16.14 6.50 -12.65
CA GLN A 235 16.52 7.21 -11.43
C GLN A 235 15.48 7.04 -10.31
N PRO A 236 15.88 7.09 -9.03
CA PRO A 236 14.99 6.88 -7.90
C PRO A 236 13.73 7.76 -7.90
N TYR A 237 13.85 9.04 -8.21
CA TYR A 237 12.70 9.95 -8.26
C TYR A 237 11.66 9.54 -9.30
N THR A 238 12.09 9.05 -10.47
CA THR A 238 11.18 8.51 -11.50
C THR A 238 10.42 7.30 -10.97
N LEU A 239 11.10 6.42 -10.22
CA LEU A 239 10.45 5.26 -9.59
C LEU A 239 9.45 5.67 -8.50
N LEU A 240 9.65 6.83 -7.90
CA LEU A 240 8.77 7.39 -6.86
C LEU A 240 7.65 8.26 -7.44
N LEU A 241 7.58 8.43 -8.77
CA LEU A 241 6.63 9.28 -9.49
C LEU A 241 6.63 10.71 -8.96
N ARG A 242 7.82 11.25 -8.80
CA ARG A 242 8.01 12.67 -8.54
C ARG A 242 8.37 13.36 -9.85
N ASP A 243 7.81 14.53 -10.01
CA ASP A 243 8.17 15.43 -11.08
C ASP A 243 9.34 16.29 -10.58
N ASP A 244 10.39 16.32 -11.34
CA ASP A 244 11.51 17.22 -11.09
C ASP A 244 11.65 18.15 -12.29
N ASP A 245 11.12 19.34 -12.12
CA ASP A 245 11.41 20.48 -12.99
C ASP A 245 12.85 21.00 -12.81
N ASP A 246 13.59 20.45 -11.83
CA ASP A 246 14.97 20.85 -11.56
C ASP A 246 15.98 19.95 -12.27
N ASP A 247 16.82 20.54 -13.10
CA ASP A 247 17.93 19.90 -13.84
C ASP A 247 19.00 19.22 -12.95
N ASP A 248 18.91 19.32 -11.62
CA ASP A 248 19.91 18.82 -10.65
C ASP A 248 19.44 17.54 -9.93
N THR A 249 18.84 16.62 -10.67
CA THR A 249 18.24 15.39 -10.14
C THR A 249 19.25 14.31 -9.73
N GLY A 250 20.53 14.48 -10.03
CA GLY A 250 21.56 13.45 -9.85
C GLY A 250 21.95 13.12 -8.42
N ASN A 251 21.71 14.04 -7.46
CA ASN A 251 22.19 13.93 -6.06
C ASN A 251 21.09 14.13 -5.01
N MET A 252 19.85 13.82 -5.33
CA MET A 252 18.75 14.05 -4.40
C MET A 252 18.69 12.99 -3.30
N PRO A 253 18.82 13.38 -2.02
CA PRO A 253 18.60 12.48 -0.91
C PRO A 253 17.10 12.09 -0.82
N VAL A 254 16.83 10.82 -0.56
CA VAL A 254 15.50 10.27 -0.39
C VAL A 254 15.38 9.62 0.97
N ILE A 255 14.37 10.00 1.74
CA ILE A 255 14.01 9.35 3.00
C ILE A 255 12.69 8.60 2.81
N ALA A 256 12.68 7.29 3.12
CA ALA A 256 11.48 6.50 3.21
C ALA A 256 11.09 6.31 4.68
N TYR A 257 9.92 6.81 5.05
CA TYR A 257 9.34 6.60 6.38
C TYR A 257 8.58 5.27 6.39
N CYS A 258 9.07 4.31 7.16
CA CYS A 258 8.53 2.97 7.21
C CYS A 258 7.88 2.68 8.57
N ARG A 259 6.76 1.95 8.55
CA ARG A 259 6.20 1.34 9.76
C ARG A 259 6.86 -0.02 10.03
N GLN A 260 6.89 -0.40 11.29
CA GLN A 260 7.33 -1.73 11.73
C GLN A 260 6.60 -2.86 11.00
N ALA A 261 5.33 -2.67 10.64
CA ALA A 261 4.55 -3.63 9.84
C ALA A 261 5.05 -3.84 8.39
N GLY A 262 6.17 -3.22 8.00
CA GLY A 262 6.78 -3.41 6.68
C GLY A 262 6.04 -2.69 5.55
N MET A 263 5.54 -1.50 5.82
CA MET A 263 4.89 -0.63 4.85
C MET A 263 5.52 0.76 4.91
N VAL A 264 5.75 1.36 3.75
CA VAL A 264 6.16 2.76 3.64
C VAL A 264 4.94 3.66 3.90
N ILE A 265 5.14 4.71 4.67
CA ILE A 265 4.10 5.71 4.97
C ILE A 265 4.23 6.91 4.05
N ASN A 266 5.47 7.34 3.83
CA ASN A 266 5.79 8.53 3.05
C ASN A 266 7.21 8.45 2.49
N TYR A 267 7.44 9.19 1.43
CA TYR A 267 8.76 9.51 0.90
C TYR A 267 8.98 11.02 0.98
N GLU A 268 10.14 11.40 1.43
CA GLU A 268 10.60 12.77 1.42
C GLU A 268 11.82 12.88 0.52
N ILE A 269 11.76 13.78 -0.44
CA ILE A 269 12.78 13.96 -1.46
C ILE A 269 13.16 15.43 -1.46
N ASN A 270 14.44 15.73 -1.44
CA ASN A 270 14.99 17.09 -1.53
C ASN A 270 14.32 18.09 -0.57
N SER A 271 14.01 17.65 0.64
CA SER A 271 13.47 18.51 1.68
C SER A 271 14.58 19.11 2.56
N ALA A 272 14.25 20.11 3.36
CA ALA A 272 15.18 20.68 4.34
C ALA A 272 15.75 19.62 5.31
N TRP A 273 15.01 18.54 5.55
CA TRP A 273 15.44 17.42 6.38
C TRP A 273 16.44 16.49 5.69
N THR A 274 16.40 16.43 4.36
CA THR A 274 17.31 15.58 3.58
C THR A 274 18.68 16.24 3.36
N HIS A 275 18.80 17.57 3.51
CA HIS A 275 20.06 18.30 3.34
C HIS A 275 21.01 18.20 4.54
N GLY A 276 20.57 17.65 5.65
CA GLY A 276 21.37 17.49 6.87
C GLY A 276 21.97 16.09 7.06
N LEU A 277 21.79 15.21 6.07
CA LEU A 277 22.28 13.82 6.11
C LEU A 277 23.54 13.67 5.19
#